data_e759d05545f465bb7a97d05065e2fbea
#
_entry.id   e759d05545f465bb7a97d05065e2fbea
#
_cell.length_a   1.000
_cell.length_b   1.000
_cell.length_c   1.000
_cell.angle_alpha   90.00
_cell.angle_beta   90.00
_cell.angle_gamma   90.00
#
_symmetry.space_group_name_H-M   'P 1'
#
loop_
_entity.id
_entity.type
_entity.pdbx_description
1 polymer ?
#
loop_
_entity_poly.entity_id
_entity_poly.type
_entity_poly.pdbx_seq_one_letter_code
_entity_poly.pdbx_strand_id
1 'polypeptide(L)'
;RVLRDANGRSLDASPRVVVLHETVYGMTSAINTFQTPHPRDEDQVSYHTLIGLDGQVVDLVNPLKRSYGAGFSAFLGEWAVTNGALKGSVNNFALHLSLETPIDGENMQSRHSGYTVRQYDSLALVLSGWLNSFDLPAASITTHRHVDLGGERSDPRSFDWSELQLRLAALGDLCLS
;
A
#
# COMPACT_ATOMS: atom_id res chain seq x y z
N ARG A 1 -6.61 -6.86 -12.33
CA ARG A 1 -7.42 -7.48 -11.26
C ARG A 1 -8.16 -8.70 -11.80
N VAL A 2 -8.46 -9.67 -10.94
CA VAL A 2 -9.14 -10.92 -11.31
C VAL A 2 -10.63 -10.78 -10.99
N LEU A 3 -11.49 -11.27 -11.89
CA LEU A 3 -12.95 -11.20 -11.73
C LEU A 3 -13.56 -12.50 -11.17
N ARG A 4 -12.72 -13.52 -10.94
CA ARG A 4 -13.16 -14.78 -10.34
C ARG A 4 -12.15 -15.27 -9.32
N ASP A 5 -12.64 -15.89 -8.24
CA ASP A 5 -11.80 -16.54 -7.24
C ASP A 5 -11.23 -17.88 -7.76
N ALA A 6 -10.42 -18.53 -6.93
CA ALA A 6 -9.84 -19.84 -7.23
C ALA A 6 -10.89 -20.95 -7.44
N ASN A 7 -12.14 -20.76 -7.00
CA ASN A 7 -13.26 -21.68 -7.17
C ASN A 7 -14.21 -21.26 -8.32
N GLY A 8 -13.84 -20.22 -9.08
CA GLY A 8 -14.63 -19.70 -10.20
C GLY A 8 -15.78 -18.77 -9.81
N ARG A 9 -15.95 -18.41 -8.53
CA ARG A 9 -16.99 -17.48 -8.07
C ARG A 9 -16.62 -16.05 -8.45
N SER A 10 -17.61 -15.24 -8.76
CA SER A 10 -17.39 -13.82 -9.08
C SER A 10 -16.78 -13.06 -7.92
N LEU A 11 -15.78 -12.22 -8.23
CA LEU A 11 -15.15 -11.28 -7.31
C LEU A 11 -15.47 -9.85 -7.73
N ASP A 12 -15.79 -9.02 -6.76
CA ASP A 12 -15.69 -7.57 -6.95
C ASP A 12 -14.20 -7.18 -6.89
N ALA A 13 -13.72 -6.68 -8.02
CA ALA A 13 -12.31 -6.26 -8.19
C ALA A 13 -12.14 -4.74 -8.07
N SER A 14 -13.21 -4.01 -7.72
CA SER A 14 -13.13 -2.55 -7.53
C SER A 14 -12.19 -2.21 -6.35
N PRO A 15 -11.32 -1.21 -6.50
CA PRO A 15 -10.53 -0.70 -5.37
C PRO A 15 -11.43 -0.25 -4.22
N ARG A 16 -11.12 -0.66 -2.98
CA ARG A 16 -11.87 -0.25 -1.78
C ARG A 16 -11.02 -0.12 -0.52
N VAL A 17 -9.71 -0.28 -0.66
CA VAL A 17 -8.75 -0.05 0.43
C VAL A 17 -7.44 0.48 -0.15
N VAL A 18 -6.79 1.38 0.56
CA VAL A 18 -5.43 1.82 0.30
C VAL A 18 -4.53 1.31 1.41
N VAL A 19 -3.49 0.55 1.05
CA VAL A 19 -2.52 -0.01 1.99
C VAL A 19 -1.20 0.73 1.86
N LEU A 20 -0.76 1.34 2.96
CA LEU A 20 0.51 2.04 3.05
C LEU A 20 1.62 1.08 3.47
N HIS A 21 2.79 1.25 2.84
CA HIS A 21 3.99 0.46 3.03
C HIS A 21 5.22 1.33 3.22
N GLU A 22 6.35 0.70 3.52
CA GLU A 22 7.69 1.28 3.39
C GLU A 22 8.60 0.34 2.58
N THR A 23 9.68 0.89 2.01
CA THR A 23 10.57 0.13 1.11
C THR A 23 11.60 -0.73 1.84
N VAL A 24 11.86 -0.51 3.11
CA VAL A 24 12.96 -1.09 3.92
C VAL A 24 14.35 -0.62 3.46
N TYR A 25 14.61 -0.61 2.15
CA TYR A 25 15.81 -0.05 1.52
C TYR A 25 15.44 1.15 0.64
N GLY A 26 16.43 1.84 0.06
CA GLY A 26 16.21 3.00 -0.80
C GLY A 26 15.35 2.69 -2.02
N MET A 27 14.73 3.74 -2.59
CA MET A 27 13.76 3.66 -3.70
C MET A 27 14.30 2.90 -4.92
N THR A 28 15.58 3.11 -5.29
CA THR A 28 16.21 2.39 -6.42
C THR A 28 16.22 0.87 -6.20
N SER A 29 16.51 0.41 -4.98
CA SER A 29 16.48 -1.01 -4.64
C SER A 29 15.08 -1.58 -4.78
N ALA A 30 14.07 -0.86 -4.30
CA ALA A 30 12.67 -1.27 -4.41
C ALA A 30 12.22 -1.38 -5.88
N ILE A 31 12.54 -0.37 -6.72
CA ILE A 31 12.21 -0.39 -8.15
C ILE A 31 12.87 -1.59 -8.84
N ASN A 32 14.15 -1.84 -8.58
CA ASN A 32 14.86 -3.00 -9.15
C ASN A 32 14.19 -4.31 -8.75
N THR A 33 13.78 -4.45 -7.50
CA THR A 33 13.04 -5.63 -7.03
C THR A 33 11.74 -5.83 -7.81
N PHE A 34 10.96 -4.76 -8.00
CA PHE A 34 9.67 -4.85 -8.71
C PHE A 34 9.81 -5.09 -10.22
N GLN A 35 10.93 -4.71 -10.81
CA GLN A 35 11.23 -4.96 -12.21
C GLN A 35 11.86 -6.34 -12.45
N THR A 36 12.34 -7.00 -11.41
CA THR A 36 12.88 -8.35 -11.50
C THR A 36 11.73 -9.36 -11.71
N PRO A 37 11.81 -10.25 -12.72
CA PRO A 37 10.78 -11.26 -12.93
C PRO A 37 10.66 -12.22 -11.74
N HIS A 38 9.45 -12.36 -11.20
CA HIS A 38 9.09 -13.32 -10.16
C HIS A 38 8.08 -14.32 -10.73
N PRO A 39 8.54 -15.48 -11.28
CA PRO A 39 7.67 -16.40 -12.03
C PRO A 39 6.65 -17.13 -11.15
N ARG A 40 6.91 -17.27 -9.84
CA ARG A 40 5.97 -17.88 -8.90
C ARG A 40 5.05 -16.82 -8.30
N ASP A 41 3.77 -17.14 -8.15
CA ASP A 41 2.76 -16.20 -7.65
C ASP A 41 3.04 -15.76 -6.19
N GLU A 42 3.60 -16.66 -5.36
CA GLU A 42 3.99 -16.36 -3.98
C GLU A 42 5.17 -15.39 -3.85
N ASP A 43 5.99 -15.26 -4.89
CA ASP A 43 7.15 -14.36 -4.90
C ASP A 43 6.82 -13.00 -5.50
N GLN A 44 5.62 -12.82 -6.04
CA GLN A 44 5.23 -11.54 -6.64
C GLN A 44 5.23 -10.42 -5.59
N VAL A 45 5.91 -9.33 -5.91
CA VAL A 45 5.92 -8.11 -5.11
C VAL A 45 5.85 -6.89 -6.02
N SER A 46 4.91 -6.00 -5.76
CA SER A 46 4.79 -4.72 -6.48
C SER A 46 3.86 -3.78 -5.76
N TYR A 47 4.08 -2.48 -5.96
CA TYR A 47 3.18 -1.43 -5.51
C TYR A 47 2.71 -0.59 -6.69
N HIS A 48 1.63 0.16 -6.52
CA HIS A 48 1.14 1.08 -7.55
C HIS A 48 2.04 2.31 -7.64
N THR A 49 2.43 2.85 -6.49
CA THR A 49 3.20 4.09 -6.39
C THR A 49 4.25 4.00 -5.28
N LEU A 50 5.41 4.62 -5.53
CA LEU A 50 6.47 4.87 -4.56
C LEU A 50 6.64 6.38 -4.36
N ILE A 51 6.97 6.80 -3.13
CA ILE A 51 7.31 8.19 -2.80
C ILE A 51 8.69 8.24 -2.16
N GLY A 52 9.64 8.89 -2.83
CA GLY A 52 11.01 9.06 -2.37
C GLY A 52 11.14 10.05 -1.20
N LEU A 53 12.29 10.05 -0.52
CA LEU A 53 12.60 10.93 0.61
C LEU A 53 12.44 12.43 0.28
N ASP A 54 12.67 12.81 -0.97
CA ASP A 54 12.51 14.17 -1.49
C ASP A 54 11.08 14.49 -1.91
N GLY A 55 10.15 13.54 -1.77
CA GLY A 55 8.76 13.67 -2.20
C GLY A 55 8.53 13.29 -3.67
N GLN A 56 9.55 12.81 -4.40
CA GLN A 56 9.35 12.34 -5.78
C GLN A 56 8.34 11.19 -5.81
N VAL A 57 7.34 11.31 -6.68
CA VAL A 57 6.33 10.28 -6.90
C VAL A 57 6.70 9.45 -8.13
N VAL A 58 6.72 8.13 -8.00
CA VAL A 58 7.02 7.19 -9.08
C VAL A 58 5.86 6.19 -9.20
N ASP A 59 5.13 6.27 -10.31
CA ASP A 59 4.08 5.31 -10.62
C ASP A 59 4.66 4.07 -11.31
N LEU A 60 4.35 2.90 -10.79
CA LEU A 60 4.90 1.61 -11.22
C LEU A 60 3.82 0.71 -11.83
N VAL A 61 2.68 0.58 -11.16
CA VAL A 61 1.56 -0.24 -11.61
C VAL A 61 0.32 0.65 -11.74
N ASN A 62 -0.35 0.58 -12.88
CA ASN A 62 -1.59 1.32 -13.06
C ASN A 62 -2.62 0.92 -11.97
N PRO A 63 -3.25 1.88 -11.26
CA PRO A 63 -4.21 1.60 -10.18
C PRO A 63 -5.39 0.71 -10.57
N LEU A 64 -5.75 0.64 -11.85
CA LEU A 64 -6.77 -0.28 -12.35
C LEU A 64 -6.29 -1.74 -12.44
N LYS A 65 -5.00 -1.98 -12.36
CA LYS A 65 -4.42 -3.33 -12.34
C LYS A 65 -4.21 -3.82 -10.91
N ARG A 66 -3.98 -5.11 -10.75
CA ARG A 66 -3.59 -5.71 -9.48
C ARG A 66 -2.11 -5.46 -9.23
N SER A 67 -1.74 -5.11 -8.01
CA SER A 67 -0.37 -5.21 -7.51
C SER A 67 -0.31 -6.17 -6.31
N TYR A 68 0.88 -6.57 -5.92
CA TYR A 68 1.16 -7.65 -4.98
C TYR A 68 1.89 -7.07 -3.76
N GLY A 69 1.18 -6.24 -3.00
CA GLY A 69 1.75 -5.53 -1.85
C GLY A 69 1.52 -6.20 -0.50
N ALA A 70 0.54 -7.10 -0.39
CA ALA A 70 0.22 -7.77 0.86
C ALA A 70 0.07 -9.28 0.62
N GLY A 71 0.69 -10.08 1.47
CA GLY A 71 0.53 -11.54 1.48
C GLY A 71 -0.81 -11.95 2.09
N PHE A 72 -0.78 -12.87 3.07
CA PHE A 72 -1.97 -13.26 3.81
C PHE A 72 -2.56 -12.08 4.58
N SER A 73 -3.66 -11.53 4.09
CA SER A 73 -4.19 -10.24 4.56
C SER A 73 -5.69 -10.11 4.39
N ALA A 74 -6.31 -9.26 5.23
CA ALA A 74 -7.72 -8.90 5.14
C ALA A 74 -7.93 -7.43 5.49
N PHE A 75 -9.03 -6.86 4.99
CA PHE A 75 -9.52 -5.54 5.37
C PHE A 75 -11.01 -5.62 5.67
N LEU A 76 -11.43 -5.16 6.86
CA LEU A 76 -12.82 -5.23 7.35
C LEU A 76 -13.44 -6.63 7.21
N GLY A 77 -12.64 -7.69 7.41
CA GLY A 77 -13.07 -9.07 7.28
C GLY A 77 -13.12 -9.60 5.84
N GLU A 78 -12.70 -8.82 4.85
CA GLU A 78 -12.68 -9.22 3.45
C GLU A 78 -11.28 -9.60 2.96
N TRP A 79 -11.19 -10.66 2.17
CA TRP A 79 -10.02 -11.07 1.39
C TRP A 79 -10.46 -11.80 0.12
N ALA A 80 -9.58 -11.91 -0.86
CA ALA A 80 -9.82 -12.68 -2.08
C ALA A 80 -8.80 -13.83 -2.20
N VAL A 81 -9.27 -15.04 -2.45
CA VAL A 81 -8.45 -16.21 -2.79
C VAL A 81 -8.42 -16.33 -4.31
N THR A 82 -7.41 -15.78 -4.95
CA THR A 82 -7.26 -15.77 -6.40
C THR A 82 -6.43 -16.92 -6.95
N ASN A 83 -5.68 -17.61 -6.06
CA ASN A 83 -4.91 -18.82 -6.34
C ASN A 83 -5.18 -19.82 -5.21
N GLY A 84 -5.66 -21.02 -5.55
CA GLY A 84 -6.03 -22.04 -4.57
C GLY A 84 -4.85 -22.63 -3.79
N ALA A 85 -3.62 -22.43 -4.24
CA ALA A 85 -2.41 -22.82 -3.51
C ALA A 85 -1.98 -21.79 -2.46
N LEU A 86 -2.56 -20.58 -2.47
CA LEU A 86 -2.21 -19.48 -1.59
C LEU A 86 -3.35 -19.12 -0.65
N LYS A 87 -2.99 -18.48 0.45
CA LYS A 87 -3.95 -17.86 1.36
C LYS A 87 -4.59 -16.62 0.70
N GLY A 88 -5.74 -16.19 1.21
CA GLY A 88 -6.42 -15.00 0.73
C GLY A 88 -5.65 -13.71 1.02
N SER A 89 -5.87 -12.71 0.17
CA SER A 89 -5.24 -11.40 0.32
C SER A 89 -6.13 -10.24 -0.11
N VAL A 90 -5.78 -9.03 0.27
CA VAL A 90 -6.43 -7.79 -0.20
C VAL A 90 -5.97 -7.36 -1.60
N ASN A 91 -4.93 -7.97 -2.17
CA ASN A 91 -4.28 -7.53 -3.42
C ASN A 91 -5.25 -7.34 -4.59
N ASN A 92 -6.36 -8.10 -4.62
CA ASN A 92 -7.30 -8.00 -5.73
C ASN A 92 -8.16 -6.73 -5.71
N PHE A 93 -8.28 -6.06 -4.57
CA PHE A 93 -9.09 -4.85 -4.40
C PHE A 93 -8.37 -3.73 -3.65
N ALA A 94 -7.08 -3.91 -3.33
CA ALA A 94 -6.26 -2.89 -2.70
C ALA A 94 -5.52 -2.01 -3.72
N LEU A 95 -5.28 -0.77 -3.33
CA LEU A 95 -4.25 0.11 -3.88
C LEU A 95 -3.06 0.09 -2.90
N HIS A 96 -1.86 -0.06 -3.41
CA HIS A 96 -0.65 -0.15 -2.59
C HIS A 96 0.29 1.02 -2.88
N LEU A 97 0.67 1.75 -1.84
CA LEU A 97 1.60 2.86 -1.91
C LEU A 97 2.71 2.68 -0.87
N SER A 98 3.95 2.87 -1.28
CA SER A 98 5.10 2.74 -0.40
C SER A 98 5.86 4.06 -0.25
N LEU A 99 6.32 4.32 0.96
CA LEU A 99 7.23 5.42 1.27
C LEU A 99 8.66 4.90 1.31
N GLU A 100 9.60 5.63 0.75
CA GLU A 100 11.01 5.32 0.89
C GLU A 100 11.42 5.41 2.36
N THR A 101 12.03 4.35 2.87
CA THR A 101 12.52 4.27 4.25
C THR A 101 13.76 5.16 4.41
N PRO A 102 13.87 5.98 5.47
CA PRO A 102 15.08 6.73 5.73
C PRO A 102 16.25 5.79 6.08
N ILE A 103 17.48 6.28 5.88
CA ILE A 103 18.72 5.49 6.03
C ILE A 103 18.83 4.80 7.40
N ASP A 104 18.40 5.47 8.47
CA ASP A 104 18.39 4.90 9.82
C ASP A 104 17.32 3.81 10.02
N GLY A 105 16.44 3.64 9.06
CA GLY A 105 15.42 2.61 9.02
C GLY A 105 15.77 1.39 8.16
N GLU A 106 16.92 1.39 7.45
CA GLU A 106 17.40 0.27 6.64
C GLU A 106 17.95 -0.89 7.51
N ASN A 107 17.12 -1.35 8.43
CA ASN A 107 17.46 -2.39 9.40
C ASN A 107 16.18 -3.06 9.93
N MET A 108 16.32 -4.00 10.86
CA MET A 108 15.23 -4.75 11.47
C MET A 108 14.69 -4.12 12.76
N GLN A 109 15.07 -2.89 13.09
CA GLN A 109 14.55 -2.22 14.28
C GLN A 109 13.08 -1.82 14.11
N SER A 110 12.37 -1.72 15.21
CA SER A 110 10.94 -1.43 15.21
C SER A 110 10.60 0.03 14.88
N ARG A 111 11.58 0.93 14.84
CA ARG A 111 11.43 2.38 14.62
C ARG A 111 12.61 2.96 13.86
N HIS A 112 12.37 4.11 13.22
CA HIS A 112 13.35 4.98 12.58
C HIS A 112 12.93 6.46 12.77
N SER A 113 13.67 7.40 12.20
CA SER A 113 13.45 8.86 12.33
C SER A 113 12.09 9.36 11.81
N GLY A 114 11.36 8.54 11.08
CA GLY A 114 10.08 8.92 10.46
C GLY A 114 10.25 9.37 9.00
N TYR A 115 9.14 9.80 8.40
CA TYR A 115 9.08 10.25 7.02
C TYR A 115 9.19 11.76 6.92
N THR A 116 9.69 12.25 5.79
CA THR A 116 9.88 13.67 5.56
C THR A 116 8.57 14.43 5.34
N VAL A 117 8.57 15.73 5.60
CA VAL A 117 7.44 16.62 5.27
C VAL A 117 7.05 16.48 3.80
N ARG A 118 8.04 16.42 2.88
CA ARG A 118 7.81 16.25 1.43
C ARG A 118 7.14 14.92 1.09
N GLN A 119 7.50 13.84 1.81
CA GLN A 119 6.81 12.55 1.64
C GLN A 119 5.34 12.65 2.06
N TYR A 120 5.03 13.26 3.19
CA TYR A 120 3.65 13.46 3.62
C TYR A 120 2.85 14.37 2.69
N ASP A 121 3.46 15.43 2.15
CA ASP A 121 2.82 16.32 1.17
C ASP A 121 2.44 15.55 -0.10
N SER A 122 3.39 14.82 -0.67
CA SER A 122 3.15 14.00 -1.87
C SER A 122 2.18 12.85 -1.59
N LEU A 123 2.30 12.19 -0.43
CA LEU A 123 1.39 11.13 0.00
C LEU A 123 -0.06 11.64 0.03
N ALA A 124 -0.31 12.76 0.68
CA ALA A 124 -1.66 13.32 0.77
C ALA A 124 -2.24 13.63 -0.61
N LEU A 125 -1.45 14.20 -1.53
CA LEU A 125 -1.91 14.51 -2.89
C LEU A 125 -2.24 13.23 -3.69
N VAL A 126 -1.40 12.21 -3.63
CA VAL A 126 -1.68 10.91 -4.31
C VAL A 126 -2.92 10.27 -3.73
N LEU A 127 -3.04 10.23 -2.39
CA LEU A 127 -4.20 9.64 -1.71
C LEU A 127 -5.48 10.40 -2.04
N SER A 128 -5.48 11.74 -1.99
CA SER A 128 -6.62 12.57 -2.39
C SER A 128 -7.07 12.24 -3.82
N GLY A 129 -6.13 12.14 -4.75
CA GLY A 129 -6.42 11.72 -6.12
C GLY A 129 -7.06 10.33 -6.23
N TRP A 130 -6.58 9.36 -5.45
CA TRP A 130 -7.16 8.01 -5.43
C TRP A 130 -8.52 7.95 -4.75
N LEU A 131 -8.68 8.63 -3.60
CA LEU A 131 -9.96 8.70 -2.89
C LEU A 131 -11.05 9.26 -3.81
N ASN A 132 -10.76 10.35 -4.50
CA ASN A 132 -11.70 10.96 -5.45
C ASN A 132 -11.95 10.08 -6.68
N SER A 133 -10.90 9.46 -7.27
CA SER A 133 -11.04 8.67 -8.50
C SER A 133 -11.80 7.37 -8.32
N PHE A 134 -11.75 6.78 -7.11
CA PHE A 134 -12.37 5.50 -6.80
C PHE A 134 -13.55 5.63 -5.82
N ASP A 135 -13.99 6.85 -5.51
CA ASP A 135 -15.08 7.14 -4.56
C ASP A 135 -14.87 6.47 -3.20
N LEU A 136 -13.68 6.63 -2.64
CA LEU A 136 -13.28 6.03 -1.37
C LEU A 136 -13.29 7.06 -0.24
N PRO A 137 -13.80 6.71 0.95
CA PRO A 137 -13.64 7.56 2.12
C PRO A 137 -12.22 7.48 2.67
N ALA A 138 -11.74 8.50 3.38
CA ALA A 138 -10.42 8.49 4.03
C ALA A 138 -10.24 7.29 5.01
N ALA A 139 -11.32 6.77 5.56
CA ALA A 139 -11.32 5.55 6.38
C ALA A 139 -10.89 4.28 5.63
N SER A 140 -10.81 4.32 4.30
CA SER A 140 -10.25 3.23 3.48
C SER A 140 -8.72 3.18 3.50
N ILE A 141 -8.04 4.17 4.06
CA ILE A 141 -6.58 4.20 4.18
C ILE A 141 -6.17 3.40 5.42
N THR A 142 -5.29 2.44 5.23
CA THR A 142 -4.74 1.58 6.29
C THR A 142 -3.25 1.31 6.04
N THR A 143 -2.63 0.47 6.87
CA THR A 143 -1.22 0.10 6.72
C THR A 143 -1.07 -1.41 6.51
N HIS A 144 0.08 -1.85 6.00
CA HIS A 144 0.39 -3.26 5.85
C HIS A 144 0.28 -3.99 7.19
N ARG A 145 0.81 -3.42 8.26
CA ARG A 145 0.70 -3.95 9.61
C ARG A 145 -0.74 -4.28 10.01
N HIS A 146 -1.71 -3.46 9.63
CA HIS A 146 -3.10 -3.62 10.05
C HIS A 146 -3.90 -4.62 9.20
N VAL A 147 -3.48 -4.88 7.97
CA VAL A 147 -4.13 -5.87 7.11
C VAL A 147 -3.46 -7.25 7.19
N ASP A 148 -2.23 -7.33 7.70
CA ASP A 148 -1.47 -8.57 7.80
C ASP A 148 -2.10 -9.54 8.83
N LEU A 149 -2.53 -10.70 8.35
CA LEU A 149 -3.05 -11.79 9.19
C LEU A 149 -1.96 -12.77 9.64
N GLY A 150 -0.76 -12.67 9.06
CA GLY A 150 0.40 -13.47 9.45
C GLY A 150 1.10 -12.96 10.70
N GLY A 151 0.90 -11.69 11.06
CA GLY A 151 1.58 -11.04 12.17
C GLY A 151 3.08 -10.78 11.92
N GLU A 152 3.49 -10.81 10.64
CA GLU A 152 4.90 -10.69 10.24
C GLU A 152 5.29 -9.27 9.79
N ARG A 153 4.30 -8.38 9.61
CA ARG A 153 4.49 -7.05 9.05
C ARG A 153 4.33 -5.96 10.08
N SER A 154 5.25 -5.00 10.04
CA SER A 154 5.26 -3.82 10.94
C SER A 154 5.21 -2.49 10.17
N ASP A 155 5.25 -2.55 8.85
CA ASP A 155 5.35 -1.38 7.99
C ASP A 155 4.00 -0.67 7.74
N PRO A 156 4.03 0.64 7.52
CA PRO A 156 5.17 1.54 7.64
C PRO A 156 5.49 1.85 9.12
N ARG A 157 6.75 1.62 9.52
CA ARG A 157 7.22 1.93 10.87
C ARG A 157 7.30 3.45 11.09
N SER A 158 7.17 3.92 12.31
CA SER A 158 7.28 5.35 12.66
C SER A 158 6.36 6.27 11.86
N PHE A 159 5.26 5.76 11.31
CA PHE A 159 4.30 6.55 10.55
C PHE A 159 3.48 7.45 11.48
N ASP A 160 3.44 8.74 11.18
CA ASP A 160 2.64 9.71 11.91
C ASP A 160 1.31 9.98 11.19
N TRP A 161 0.25 9.41 11.75
CA TRP A 161 -1.10 9.60 11.23
C TRP A 161 -1.57 11.07 11.30
N SER A 162 -1.12 11.82 12.29
CA SER A 162 -1.51 13.23 12.47
C SER A 162 -1.01 14.08 11.30
N GLU A 163 0.22 13.83 10.83
CA GLU A 163 0.80 14.51 9.67
C GLU A 163 -0.01 14.25 8.39
N LEU A 164 -0.48 13.04 8.18
CA LEU A 164 -1.35 12.71 7.04
C LEU A 164 -2.75 13.32 7.20
N GLN A 165 -3.37 13.17 8.37
CA GLN A 165 -4.74 13.63 8.64
C GLN A 165 -4.88 15.14 8.46
N LEU A 166 -3.92 15.94 8.94
CA LEU A 166 -3.92 17.40 8.77
C LEU A 166 -3.93 17.79 7.27
N ARG A 167 -3.17 17.07 6.45
CA ARG A 167 -3.11 17.33 5.01
C ARG A 167 -4.37 16.92 4.28
N LEU A 168 -4.90 15.74 4.59
CA LEU A 168 -6.18 15.29 4.00
C LEU A 168 -7.34 16.21 4.39
N ALA A 169 -7.35 16.73 5.62
CA ALA A 169 -8.31 17.74 6.04
C ALA A 169 -8.16 19.05 5.25
N ALA A 170 -6.93 19.51 5.02
CA ALA A 170 -6.65 20.68 4.20
C ALA A 170 -7.09 20.51 2.73
N LEU A 171 -7.08 19.25 2.21
CA LEU A 171 -7.55 18.92 0.88
C LEU A 171 -9.08 18.67 0.82
N GLY A 172 -9.76 18.64 1.95
CA GLY A 172 -11.21 18.41 2.05
C GLY A 172 -11.62 16.93 2.08
N ASP A 173 -10.65 16.00 2.17
CA ASP A 173 -10.91 14.57 2.19
C ASP A 173 -11.21 14.01 3.58
N LEU A 174 -11.01 14.80 4.63
CA LEU A 174 -11.22 14.40 6.02
C LEU A 174 -11.73 15.59 6.84
N CYS A 175 -12.79 15.37 7.64
CA CYS A 175 -13.22 16.32 8.66
C CYS A 175 -12.52 16.00 9.99
N LEU A 176 -11.77 16.96 10.53
CA LEU A 176 -11.23 16.88 11.89
C LEU A 176 -12.29 17.40 12.86
N SER A 177 -12.67 16.59 13.83
CA SER A 177 -13.59 16.95 14.91
C SER A 177 -12.83 17.47 16.13
#